data_ff40f7345efdac13a0d5868e94020c57
#
_entry.id   ff40f7345efdac13a0d5868e94020c57
#
_cell.length_a   1.000
_cell.length_b   1.000
_cell.length_c   1.000
_cell.angle_alpha   90.00
_cell.angle_beta   90.00
_cell.angle_gamma   90.00
#
_symmetry.space_group_name_H-M   'P 1'
#
loop_
_entity.id
_entity.type
_entity.pdbx_description
1 polymer ?
#
loop_
_entity_poly.entity_id
_entity_poly.type
_entity_poly.pdbx_seq_one_letter_code
_entity_poly.pdbx_strand_id
1 'polypeptide(L)'
;MPVFRYAEVLLIAAEGLARTGHEGDAVGGAKYYLNQVRKRAGLADETATGDALVQSILTERLHELPLEFKIWDDIRRTRLYPEASAEAGKLKWTALSSAQIQNKPDGSTRAGAIPEYALLWPIPLDEIQANPSLEGHQNPGWN
;
A
#
# COMPACT_ATOMS: atom_id res chain seq x y z
N MET A 1 7.34 -12.32 15.68
CA MET A 1 6.69 -12.14 14.37
C MET A 1 7.79 -11.88 13.34
N PRO A 2 7.83 -12.57 12.19
CA PRO A 2 8.84 -12.32 11.19
C PRO A 2 8.69 -10.90 10.64
N VAL A 3 9.80 -10.18 10.53
CA VAL A 3 9.82 -8.81 10.01
C VAL A 3 9.63 -8.82 8.50
N PHE A 4 10.17 -9.84 7.83
CA PHE A 4 10.07 -10.04 6.38
C PHE A 4 9.81 -11.50 6.03
N ARG A 5 9.04 -11.70 4.94
CA ARG A 5 8.83 -13.02 4.32
C ARG A 5 9.29 -13.00 2.87
N TYR A 6 9.64 -14.17 2.33
CA TYR A 6 10.09 -14.27 0.95
C TYR A 6 9.03 -13.77 -0.05
N ALA A 7 7.75 -14.01 0.21
CA ALA A 7 6.67 -13.46 -0.60
C ALA A 7 6.69 -11.92 -0.64
N GLU A 8 6.98 -11.25 0.46
CA GLU A 8 7.13 -9.80 0.48
C GLU A 8 8.28 -9.32 -0.40
N VAL A 9 9.43 -10.02 -0.35
CA VAL A 9 10.59 -9.70 -1.21
C VAL A 9 10.23 -9.83 -2.69
N LEU A 10 9.52 -10.92 -3.06
CA LEU A 10 9.05 -11.11 -4.43
C LEU A 10 8.10 -9.99 -4.89
N LEU A 11 7.17 -9.57 -4.02
CA LEU A 11 6.20 -8.52 -4.34
C LEU A 11 6.85 -7.12 -4.39
N ILE A 12 7.88 -6.85 -3.58
CA ILE A 12 8.69 -5.63 -3.68
C ILE A 12 9.44 -5.60 -5.02
N ALA A 13 10.07 -6.71 -5.40
CA ALA A 13 10.78 -6.83 -6.68
C ALA A 13 9.80 -6.64 -7.86
N ALA A 14 8.62 -7.29 -7.80
CA ALA A 14 7.59 -7.15 -8.82
C ALA A 14 7.15 -5.69 -8.98
N GLU A 15 6.90 -4.97 -7.89
CA GLU A 15 6.47 -3.58 -7.96
C GLU A 15 7.57 -2.66 -8.51
N GLY A 16 8.81 -2.80 -8.06
CA GLY A 16 9.93 -2.01 -8.56
C GLY A 16 10.13 -2.20 -10.07
N LEU A 17 10.05 -3.44 -10.54
CA LEU A 17 10.17 -3.77 -11.97
C LEU A 17 8.99 -3.24 -12.78
N ALA A 18 7.75 -3.39 -12.29
CA ALA A 18 6.58 -2.85 -12.97
C ALA A 18 6.67 -1.33 -13.14
N ARG A 19 7.07 -0.60 -12.09
CA ARG A 19 7.22 0.86 -12.12
C ARG A 19 8.35 1.34 -13.03
N THR A 20 9.30 0.47 -13.36
CA THR A 20 10.41 0.77 -14.28
C THR A 20 10.21 0.20 -15.69
N GLY A 21 9.01 -0.33 -15.99
CA GLY A 21 8.66 -0.84 -17.31
C GLY A 21 9.16 -2.25 -17.62
N HIS A 22 9.71 -2.96 -16.62
CA HIS A 22 10.18 -4.35 -16.79
C HIS A 22 9.08 -5.35 -16.42
N GLU A 23 8.04 -5.46 -17.23
CA GLU A 23 6.78 -6.17 -16.91
C GLU A 23 6.75 -7.65 -17.31
N GLY A 24 7.84 -8.20 -17.85
CA GLY A 24 7.89 -9.53 -18.44
C GLY A 24 7.55 -10.71 -17.51
N ASP A 25 7.30 -11.88 -18.13
CA ASP A 25 7.02 -13.16 -17.44
C ASP A 25 8.27 -14.00 -17.20
N ALA A 26 9.42 -13.57 -17.70
CA ALA A 26 10.72 -14.22 -17.48
C ALA A 26 11.41 -13.64 -16.23
N VAL A 27 12.45 -14.33 -15.75
CA VAL A 27 13.32 -13.84 -14.67
C VAL A 27 13.78 -12.41 -14.97
N GLY A 28 13.58 -11.52 -14.00
CA GLY A 28 13.85 -10.08 -14.16
C GLY A 28 12.62 -9.27 -14.61
N GLY A 29 11.48 -9.91 -14.83
CA GLY A 29 10.23 -9.23 -15.11
C GLY A 29 9.27 -9.22 -13.92
N ALA A 30 8.45 -8.19 -13.82
CA ALA A 30 7.53 -8.00 -12.71
C ALA A 30 6.53 -9.16 -12.55
N LYS A 31 5.93 -9.60 -13.64
CA LYS A 31 4.96 -10.72 -13.63
C LYS A 31 5.60 -12.04 -13.23
N TYR A 32 6.88 -12.26 -13.54
CA TYR A 32 7.59 -13.45 -13.08
C TYR A 32 7.56 -13.58 -11.55
N TYR A 33 7.85 -12.51 -10.84
CA TYR A 33 7.87 -12.52 -9.36
C TYR A 33 6.46 -12.52 -8.76
N LEU A 34 5.54 -11.76 -9.31
CA LEU A 34 4.13 -11.73 -8.89
C LEU A 34 3.50 -13.13 -9.04
N ASN A 35 3.68 -13.76 -10.18
CA ASN A 35 3.05 -15.05 -10.48
C ASN A 35 3.60 -16.21 -9.64
N GLN A 36 4.79 -16.10 -9.07
CA GLN A 36 5.27 -17.09 -8.09
C GLN A 36 4.39 -17.07 -6.81
N VAL A 37 4.01 -15.88 -6.32
CA VAL A 37 3.13 -15.76 -5.16
C VAL A 37 1.73 -16.28 -5.52
N ARG A 38 1.18 -15.85 -6.65
CA ARG A 38 -0.14 -16.26 -7.13
C ARG A 38 -0.26 -17.77 -7.35
N LYS A 39 0.74 -18.41 -7.99
CA LYS A 39 0.78 -19.86 -8.20
C LYS A 39 0.79 -20.65 -6.89
N ARG A 40 1.53 -20.17 -5.89
CA ARG A 40 1.52 -20.79 -4.56
C ARG A 40 0.12 -20.74 -3.93
N ALA A 41 -0.62 -19.66 -4.18
CA ALA A 41 -2.00 -19.49 -3.71
C ALA A 41 -3.05 -20.19 -4.58
N GLY A 42 -2.66 -20.87 -5.66
CA GLY A 42 -3.58 -21.54 -6.59
C GLY A 42 -4.32 -20.57 -7.53
N LEU A 43 -3.82 -19.36 -7.71
CA LEU A 43 -4.43 -18.34 -8.57
C LEU A 43 -3.84 -18.40 -9.98
N ALA A 44 -4.63 -17.95 -10.96
CA ALA A 44 -4.17 -17.78 -12.33
C ALA A 44 -3.08 -16.71 -12.44
N ASP A 45 -2.24 -16.83 -13.46
CA ASP A 45 -1.20 -15.84 -13.76
C ASP A 45 -1.82 -14.47 -14.07
N GLU A 46 -1.17 -13.42 -13.57
CA GLU A 46 -1.53 -12.03 -13.90
C GLU A 46 -1.03 -11.68 -15.31
N THR A 47 -1.87 -11.02 -16.08
CA THR A 47 -1.59 -10.60 -17.44
C THR A 47 -1.64 -9.09 -17.66
N ALA A 48 -2.06 -8.32 -16.66
CA ALA A 48 -2.13 -6.88 -16.73
C ALA A 48 -0.76 -6.23 -17.04
N THR A 49 -0.80 -5.01 -17.50
CA THR A 49 0.37 -4.17 -17.81
C THR A 49 0.17 -2.74 -17.29
N GLY A 50 1.23 -1.96 -17.22
CA GLY A 50 1.19 -0.57 -16.77
C GLY A 50 0.64 -0.40 -15.36
N ASP A 51 -0.16 0.63 -15.17
CA ASP A 51 -0.76 0.95 -13.87
C ASP A 51 -1.68 -0.18 -13.34
N ALA A 52 -2.33 -0.92 -14.23
CA ALA A 52 -3.15 -2.06 -13.83
C ALA A 52 -2.31 -3.18 -13.20
N LEU A 53 -1.09 -3.43 -13.72
CA LEU A 53 -0.17 -4.39 -13.11
C LEU A 53 0.29 -3.91 -11.73
N VAL A 54 0.61 -2.64 -11.56
CA VAL A 54 0.97 -2.08 -10.25
C VAL A 54 -0.19 -2.24 -9.25
N GLN A 55 -1.43 -1.97 -9.67
CA GLN A 55 -2.61 -2.17 -8.81
C GLN A 55 -2.82 -3.64 -8.46
N SER A 56 -2.58 -4.57 -9.39
CA SER A 56 -2.63 -6.01 -9.12
C SER A 56 -1.58 -6.43 -8.09
N ILE A 57 -0.36 -5.91 -8.20
CA ILE A 57 0.71 -6.20 -7.23
C ILE A 57 0.34 -5.67 -5.84
N LEU A 58 -0.17 -4.45 -5.73
CA LEU A 58 -0.61 -3.89 -4.45
C LEU A 58 -1.77 -4.69 -3.85
N THR A 59 -2.68 -5.17 -4.69
CA THR A 59 -3.79 -6.04 -4.28
C THR A 59 -3.27 -7.39 -3.76
N GLU A 60 -2.31 -7.99 -4.47
CA GLU A 60 -1.67 -9.23 -4.02
C GLU A 60 -0.95 -9.05 -2.68
N ARG A 61 -0.24 -7.91 -2.48
CA ARG A 61 0.38 -7.57 -1.20
C ARG A 61 -0.64 -7.50 -0.06
N LEU A 62 -1.80 -6.88 -0.30
CA LEU A 62 -2.87 -6.78 0.69
C LEU A 62 -3.41 -8.17 1.10
N HIS A 63 -3.56 -9.08 0.12
CA HIS A 63 -4.05 -10.43 0.37
C HIS A 63 -2.99 -11.36 0.96
N GLU A 64 -1.74 -11.22 0.55
CA GLU A 64 -0.64 -12.08 1.00
C GLU A 64 -0.12 -11.73 2.39
N LEU A 65 -0.18 -10.44 2.78
CA LEU A 65 0.42 -9.92 4.00
C LEU A 65 -0.64 -9.36 5.00
N PRO A 66 -1.83 -10.02 5.16
CA PRO A 66 -2.83 -9.54 6.09
C PRO A 66 -2.28 -9.62 7.53
N LEU A 67 -2.64 -8.66 8.37
CA LEU A 67 -2.23 -8.58 9.78
C LEU A 67 -0.71 -8.45 10.02
N GLU A 68 0.08 -8.22 8.98
CA GLU A 68 1.52 -7.96 9.09
C GLU A 68 1.85 -6.46 9.15
N PHE A 69 0.84 -5.62 9.29
CA PHE A 69 0.92 -4.15 9.39
C PHE A 69 1.57 -3.45 8.19
N LYS A 70 1.61 -4.12 7.01
CA LYS A 70 2.25 -3.58 5.80
C LYS A 70 1.36 -2.62 5.01
N ILE A 71 0.04 -2.77 5.12
CA ILE A 71 -0.91 -1.99 4.32
C ILE A 71 -0.78 -0.47 4.55
N TRP A 72 -0.54 -0.05 5.79
CA TRP A 72 -0.39 1.36 6.10
C TRP A 72 0.86 1.96 5.44
N ASP A 73 1.95 1.21 5.43
CA ASP A 73 3.18 1.63 4.75
C ASP A 73 2.98 1.68 3.22
N ASP A 74 2.24 0.72 2.65
CA ASP A 74 1.89 0.75 1.23
C ASP A 74 1.04 1.99 0.88
N ILE A 75 0.02 2.32 1.68
CA ILE A 75 -0.80 3.53 1.50
C ILE A 75 0.06 4.80 1.59
N ARG A 76 0.91 4.90 2.60
CA ARG A 76 1.77 6.07 2.82
C ARG A 76 2.73 6.31 1.66
N ARG A 77 3.44 5.27 1.19
CA ARG A 77 4.46 5.40 0.14
C ARG A 77 3.88 5.57 -1.25
N THR A 78 2.73 4.93 -1.54
CA THR A 78 2.11 4.99 -2.86
C THR A 78 1.13 6.14 -3.02
N ARG A 79 0.62 6.69 -1.93
CA ARG A 79 -0.49 7.66 -1.90
C ARG A 79 -1.78 7.10 -2.52
N LEU A 80 -1.93 5.78 -2.50
CA LEU A 80 -3.10 5.07 -2.99
C LEU A 80 -3.82 4.37 -1.85
N TYR A 81 -5.13 4.31 -1.93
CA TYR A 81 -6.00 3.61 -0.96
C TYR A 81 -6.82 2.54 -1.67
N PRO A 82 -6.92 1.31 -1.13
CA PRO A 82 -7.74 0.26 -1.73
C PRO A 82 -9.23 0.49 -1.41
N GLU A 83 -10.04 0.55 -2.44
CA GLU A 83 -11.50 0.65 -2.35
C GLU A 83 -12.15 -0.56 -3.03
N ALA A 84 -13.37 -0.90 -2.61
CA ALA A 84 -14.15 -1.90 -3.30
C ALA A 84 -14.42 -1.45 -4.74
N SER A 85 -14.11 -2.30 -5.71
CA SER A 85 -14.45 -2.04 -7.10
C SER A 85 -15.94 -2.35 -7.35
N ALA A 86 -16.51 -1.74 -8.39
CA ALA A 86 -17.84 -2.12 -8.91
C ALA A 86 -17.87 -3.59 -9.36
N GLU A 87 -16.73 -4.16 -9.72
CA GLU A 87 -16.57 -5.57 -10.04
C GLU A 87 -16.40 -6.38 -8.75
N ALA A 88 -17.30 -7.33 -8.53
CA ALA A 88 -17.34 -8.11 -7.29
C ALA A 88 -16.00 -8.83 -7.03
N GLY A 89 -15.49 -8.68 -5.82
CA GLY A 89 -14.24 -9.32 -5.39
C GLY A 89 -12.96 -8.66 -5.88
N LYS A 90 -13.06 -7.52 -6.61
CA LYS A 90 -11.88 -6.75 -7.02
C LYS A 90 -11.71 -5.47 -6.19
N LEU A 91 -10.48 -5.03 -6.10
CA LEU A 91 -10.10 -3.76 -5.48
C LEU A 91 -9.65 -2.78 -6.56
N LYS A 92 -9.93 -1.53 -6.33
CA LYS A 92 -9.42 -0.40 -7.10
C LYS A 92 -8.57 0.46 -6.17
N TRP A 93 -7.37 0.77 -6.58
CA TRP A 93 -6.47 1.66 -5.84
C TRP A 93 -6.67 3.09 -6.35
N THR A 94 -7.18 3.95 -5.48
CA THR A 94 -7.51 5.34 -5.80
C THR A 94 -6.55 6.29 -5.10
N ALA A 95 -6.36 7.48 -5.69
CA ALA A 95 -5.54 8.50 -5.06
C ALA A 95 -6.08 8.85 -3.66
N LEU A 96 -5.21 8.98 -2.70
CA LEU A 96 -5.56 9.23 -1.30
C LEU A 96 -6.42 10.48 -1.11
N SER A 97 -6.20 11.51 -1.94
CA SER A 97 -6.98 12.75 -1.94
C SER A 97 -8.43 12.57 -2.39
N SER A 98 -8.74 11.47 -3.10
CA SER A 98 -10.09 11.16 -3.59
C SER A 98 -10.67 9.90 -2.94
N ALA A 99 -9.88 9.17 -2.14
CA ALA A 99 -10.33 7.96 -1.48
C ALA A 99 -11.44 8.26 -0.47
N GLN A 100 -12.53 7.53 -0.57
CA GLN A 100 -13.58 7.55 0.43
C GLN A 100 -13.34 6.43 1.42
N ILE A 101 -12.92 6.77 2.63
CA ILE A 101 -12.80 5.79 3.70
C ILE A 101 -14.22 5.38 4.10
N GLN A 102 -14.68 4.29 3.54
CA GLN A 102 -16.00 3.75 3.86
C GLN A 102 -15.95 2.92 5.14
N ASN A 103 -17.03 3.07 5.89
CA ASN A 103 -17.62 2.16 6.86
C ASN A 103 -17.11 2.30 8.29
N LYS A 104 -17.82 3.11 9.03
CA LYS A 104 -18.02 2.84 10.45
C LYS A 104 -18.91 1.60 10.63
N PRO A 105 -18.81 0.89 11.77
CA PRO A 105 -19.68 -0.26 12.08
C PRO A 105 -21.18 0.05 12.04
N ASP A 106 -21.57 1.32 12.12
CA ASP A 106 -22.95 1.82 12.05
C ASP A 106 -23.46 2.03 10.61
N GLY A 107 -22.67 1.66 9.59
CA GLY A 107 -23.01 1.83 8.18
C GLY A 107 -22.84 3.26 7.66
N SER A 108 -22.46 4.21 8.50
CA SER A 108 -22.18 5.57 8.05
C SER A 108 -20.81 5.65 7.37
N THR A 109 -20.70 6.48 6.34
CA THR A 109 -19.41 6.76 5.68
C THR A 109 -18.63 7.79 6.50
N ARG A 110 -17.34 7.56 6.69
CA ARG A 110 -16.43 8.66 7.01
C ARG A 110 -16.25 9.47 5.71
N ALA A 111 -16.97 10.57 5.61
CA ALA A 111 -16.70 11.52 4.55
C ALA A 111 -15.32 12.14 4.77
N GLY A 112 -14.45 12.04 3.79
CA GLY A 112 -13.19 12.77 3.76
C GLY A 112 -12.00 11.93 3.34
N ALA A 113 -11.18 12.51 2.48
CA ALA A 113 -9.84 12.03 2.16
C ALA A 113 -9.00 11.89 3.44
N ILE A 114 -8.06 10.95 3.46
CA ILE A 114 -7.04 10.90 4.52
C ILE A 114 -6.23 12.20 4.39
N PRO A 115 -6.21 13.05 5.42
CA PRO A 115 -5.47 14.30 5.32
C PRO A 115 -3.97 14.01 5.21
N GLU A 116 -3.27 14.84 4.44
CA GLU A 116 -1.83 14.65 4.16
C GLU A 116 -1.01 14.51 5.46
N TYR A 117 -1.36 15.25 6.49
CA TYR A 117 -0.65 15.18 7.78
C TYR A 117 -0.78 13.79 8.45
N ALA A 118 -1.88 13.06 8.22
CA ALA A 118 -2.06 11.73 8.82
C ALA A 118 -1.08 10.69 8.26
N LEU A 119 -0.39 11.00 7.17
CA LEU A 119 0.66 10.16 6.60
C LEU A 119 2.00 10.28 7.34
N LEU A 120 2.14 11.30 8.16
CA LEU A 120 3.30 11.51 9.01
C LEU A 120 2.91 11.25 10.46
N TRP A 121 3.78 10.59 11.20
CA TRP A 121 3.62 10.48 12.65
C TRP A 121 3.99 11.81 13.30
N PRO A 122 3.33 12.17 14.42
CA PRO A 122 3.79 13.30 15.21
C PRO A 122 5.19 13.02 15.76
N ILE A 123 6.00 14.05 15.86
CA ILE A 123 7.25 13.98 16.63
C ILE A 123 6.85 13.81 18.10
N PRO A 124 7.35 12.77 18.80
CA PRO A 124 7.03 12.56 20.20
C PRO A 124 7.34 13.81 21.05
N LEU A 125 6.46 14.10 21.99
CA LEU A 125 6.62 15.30 22.83
C LEU A 125 7.94 15.24 23.62
N ASP A 126 8.32 14.07 24.09
CA ASP A 126 9.58 13.86 24.84
C ASP A 126 10.80 14.23 23.99
N GLU A 127 10.78 13.94 22.68
CA GLU A 127 11.83 14.35 21.75
C GLU A 127 11.91 15.87 21.58
N ILE A 128 10.74 16.51 21.45
CA ILE A 128 10.66 17.98 21.35
C ILE A 128 11.20 18.63 22.62
N GLN A 129 10.86 18.07 23.79
CA GLN A 129 11.33 18.59 25.08
C GLN A 129 12.84 18.35 25.31
N ALA A 130 13.36 17.22 24.82
CA ALA A 130 14.79 16.88 24.94
C ALA A 130 15.68 17.68 23.98
N ASN A 131 15.12 18.15 22.85
CA ASN A 131 15.85 18.88 21.82
C ASN A 131 15.21 20.23 21.51
N PRO A 132 15.68 21.34 22.12
CA PRO A 132 15.12 22.67 21.92
C PRO A 132 15.07 23.12 20.45
N SER A 133 15.91 22.54 19.57
CA SER A 133 15.87 22.83 18.14
C SER A 133 14.62 22.33 17.43
N LEU A 134 13.85 21.44 18.08
CA LEU A 134 12.57 20.93 17.56
C LEU A 134 11.36 21.73 18.03
N GLU A 135 11.55 22.73 18.89
CA GLU A 135 10.47 23.60 19.34
C GLU A 135 9.85 24.34 18.15
N GLY A 136 8.53 24.21 17.98
CA GLY A 136 7.80 24.78 16.85
C GLY A 136 7.97 24.01 15.50
N HIS A 137 8.69 22.89 15.47
CA HIS A 137 8.93 22.10 14.27
C HIS A 137 8.14 20.78 14.25
N GLN A 138 6.98 20.71 14.89
CA GLN A 138 6.08 19.57 14.79
C GLN A 138 5.64 19.33 13.33
N ASN A 139 5.40 18.08 12.95
CA ASN A 139 4.84 17.76 11.64
C ASN A 139 3.49 18.47 11.44
N PRO A 140 3.22 19.04 10.25
CA PRO A 140 2.01 19.79 9.98
C PRO A 140 0.74 19.03 10.37
N GLY A 141 -0.22 19.70 11.03
CA GLY A 141 -1.49 19.12 11.45
C GLY A 141 -1.48 18.39 12.79
N TRP A 142 -0.34 18.31 13.47
CA TRP A 142 -0.17 17.71 14.79
C TRP A 142 0.10 18.75 15.90
N ASN A 143 -0.21 20.00 15.66
CA ASN A 143 -0.04 21.10 16.63
C ASN A 143 -1.10 21.05 17.72
#